data_0c3dbe1fb81887adfda25a2d1f05711c
#
_entry.id   0c3dbe1fb81887adfda25a2d1f05711c
#
_cell.length_a   1.000
_cell.length_b   1.000
_cell.length_c   1.000
_cell.angle_alpha   90.00
_cell.angle_beta   90.00
_cell.angle_gamma   90.00
#
_symmetry.space_group_name_H-M   'P 1'
#
loop_
_entity.id
_entity.type
_entity.pdbx_description
1 polymer ?
#
loop_
_entity_poly.entity_id
_entity_poly.type
_entity_poly.pdbx_seq_one_letter_code
_entity_poly.pdbx_strand_id
1 'polypeptide(L)'
;TYNLVDEFAQLGFEVKLYRNSVPAEYIYQQMAAETVPVLLVLSPGPGCPAEAGSMPALLTLCESKFPILGICLGHQAIVEHFGGVVGRAGETVHGKTASITLQNHPLFAGLPNPFLVARYHSLMATEMPNALTLLANDRHIPMAVINEDKRMLGFQFHPESILTTLGKPLLKHSIDYLLRG
;
A
#
# COMPACT_ATOMS: atom_id res chain seq x y z
N THR A 1 -0.19 12.83 -0.76
CA THR A 1 -1.62 12.49 -0.55
C THR A 1 -2.47 12.99 -1.71
N TYR A 2 -2.28 14.23 -2.10
CA TYR A 2 -3.05 14.80 -3.23
C TYR A 2 -2.78 14.09 -4.55
N ASN A 3 -1.53 13.69 -4.80
CA ASN A 3 -1.20 12.97 -6.03
C ASN A 3 -1.93 11.63 -6.10
N LEU A 4 -2.03 10.93 -4.98
CA LEU A 4 -2.71 9.63 -4.91
C LEU A 4 -4.21 9.79 -5.16
N VAL A 5 -4.85 10.77 -4.52
CA VAL A 5 -6.27 11.08 -4.73
C VAL A 5 -6.53 11.41 -6.21
N ASP A 6 -5.67 12.23 -6.80
CA ASP A 6 -5.79 12.64 -8.20
C ASP A 6 -5.66 11.43 -9.14
N GLU A 7 -4.69 10.55 -8.88
CA GLU A 7 -4.51 9.34 -9.69
C GLU A 7 -5.74 8.43 -9.65
N PHE A 8 -6.34 8.23 -8.48
CA PHE A 8 -7.56 7.43 -8.38
C PHE A 8 -8.74 8.10 -9.08
N ALA A 9 -8.86 9.42 -8.95
CA ALA A 9 -9.92 10.17 -9.64
C ALA A 9 -9.78 10.06 -11.17
N GLN A 10 -8.54 10.13 -11.69
CA GLN A 10 -8.28 9.95 -13.13
C GLN A 10 -8.63 8.56 -13.62
N LEU A 11 -8.53 7.55 -12.75
CA LEU A 11 -8.92 6.18 -13.07
C LEU A 11 -10.44 5.96 -13.00
N GLY A 12 -11.22 6.99 -12.66
CA GLY A 12 -12.66 6.94 -12.64
C GLY A 12 -13.28 6.56 -11.29
N PHE A 13 -12.51 6.57 -10.22
CA PHE A 13 -13.01 6.23 -8.88
C PHE A 13 -13.49 7.46 -8.13
N GLU A 14 -14.58 7.29 -7.39
CA GLU A 14 -15.01 8.28 -6.40
C GLU A 14 -14.15 8.10 -5.15
N VAL A 15 -13.48 9.18 -4.71
CA VAL A 15 -12.56 9.14 -3.59
C VAL A 15 -13.14 9.91 -2.41
N LYS A 16 -13.19 9.25 -1.24
CA LYS A 16 -13.51 9.90 0.03
C LYS A 16 -12.27 9.90 0.89
N LEU A 17 -11.84 11.07 1.31
CA LEU A 17 -10.58 11.26 2.04
C LEU A 17 -10.87 11.51 3.51
N TYR A 18 -10.23 10.73 4.39
CA TYR A 18 -10.32 10.89 5.83
C TYR A 18 -8.93 11.08 6.42
N ARG A 19 -8.82 12.00 7.38
CA ARG A 19 -7.58 12.16 8.15
C ARG A 19 -7.47 11.05 9.18
N ASN A 20 -6.25 10.71 9.58
CA ASN A 20 -6.01 9.65 10.57
C ASN A 20 -6.46 10.04 11.99
N SER A 21 -6.87 11.29 12.21
CA SER A 21 -7.50 11.72 13.46
C SER A 21 -8.97 11.35 13.57
N VAL A 22 -9.60 10.94 12.46
CA VAL A 22 -10.99 10.48 12.47
C VAL A 22 -11.03 9.08 13.08
N PRO A 23 -11.98 8.80 14.02
CA PRO A 23 -12.06 7.47 14.63
C PRO A 23 -12.25 6.35 13.60
N ALA A 24 -11.56 5.24 13.82
CA ALA A 24 -11.61 4.08 12.90
C ALA A 24 -13.03 3.55 12.73
N GLU A 25 -13.83 3.48 13.80
CA GLU A 25 -15.20 3.02 13.76
C GLU A 25 -16.07 3.88 12.85
N TYR A 26 -15.86 5.20 12.85
CA TYR A 26 -16.61 6.10 11.99
C TYR A 26 -16.31 5.81 10.51
N ILE A 27 -15.03 5.71 10.17
CA ILE A 27 -14.61 5.40 8.79
C ILE A 27 -15.18 4.05 8.36
N TYR A 28 -15.06 3.04 9.22
CA TYR A 28 -15.57 1.71 8.94
C TYR A 28 -17.09 1.74 8.67
N GLN A 29 -17.85 2.48 9.47
CA GLN A 29 -19.29 2.60 9.28
C GLN A 29 -19.63 3.26 7.95
N GLN A 30 -18.88 4.28 7.54
CA GLN A 30 -19.06 4.92 6.24
C GLN A 30 -18.80 3.95 5.10
N MET A 31 -17.76 3.12 5.21
CA MET A 31 -17.44 2.11 4.22
C MET A 31 -18.54 1.03 4.15
N ALA A 32 -19.00 0.58 5.30
CA ALA A 32 -20.03 -0.47 5.38
C ALA A 32 -21.40 0.00 4.87
N ALA A 33 -21.66 1.30 4.89
CA ALA A 33 -22.90 1.87 4.38
C ALA A 33 -22.94 2.01 2.86
N GLU A 34 -21.80 1.86 2.18
CA GLU A 34 -21.76 1.96 0.71
C GLU A 34 -22.41 0.76 0.05
N THR A 35 -23.08 1.01 -1.07
CA THR A 35 -23.77 -0.03 -1.86
C THR A 35 -22.95 -0.50 -3.04
N VAL A 36 -21.77 0.09 -3.26
CA VAL A 36 -20.84 -0.24 -4.33
C VAL A 36 -19.58 -0.88 -3.73
N PRO A 37 -18.76 -1.56 -4.53
CA PRO A 37 -17.48 -2.08 -4.03
C PRO A 37 -16.60 -0.97 -3.46
N VAL A 38 -15.97 -1.24 -2.32
CA VAL A 38 -15.14 -0.29 -1.60
C VAL A 38 -13.73 -0.84 -1.45
N LEU A 39 -12.73 0.00 -1.73
CA LEU A 39 -11.32 -0.28 -1.48
C LEU A 39 -10.83 0.71 -0.42
N LEU A 40 -10.22 0.19 0.64
CA LEU A 40 -9.54 1.03 1.62
C LEU A 40 -8.10 1.27 1.15
N VAL A 41 -7.71 2.53 1.05
CA VAL A 41 -6.34 2.91 0.72
C VAL A 41 -5.70 3.58 1.92
N LEU A 42 -4.60 3.01 2.40
CA LEU A 42 -3.81 3.58 3.48
C LEU A 42 -2.66 4.37 2.84
N SER A 43 -2.75 5.68 2.96
CA SER A 43 -1.88 6.61 2.23
C SER A 43 -0.49 6.73 2.85
N PRO A 44 0.48 7.28 2.11
CA PRO A 44 1.76 7.68 2.65
C PRO A 44 1.62 8.72 3.75
N GLY A 45 2.60 8.77 4.64
CA GLY A 45 2.65 9.77 5.69
C GLY A 45 3.96 9.70 6.45
N PRO A 46 4.24 10.69 7.30
CA PRO A 46 5.45 10.71 8.11
C PRO A 46 5.36 9.78 9.31
N GLY A 47 6.50 9.50 9.92
CA GLY A 47 6.59 8.72 11.14
C GLY A 47 6.50 7.23 10.93
N CYS A 48 6.02 6.52 11.94
CA CYS A 48 5.87 5.07 11.91
C CYS A 48 4.40 4.68 12.00
N PRO A 49 4.04 3.44 11.58
CA PRO A 49 2.63 3.02 11.55
C PRO A 49 1.93 3.06 12.91
N ALA A 50 2.65 2.74 13.99
CA ALA A 50 2.07 2.73 15.33
C ALA A 50 1.60 4.12 15.79
N GLU A 51 2.19 5.19 15.21
CA GLU A 51 1.86 6.58 15.52
C GLU A 51 0.93 7.20 14.47
N ALA A 52 0.38 6.41 13.57
CA ALA A 52 -0.43 6.90 12.45
C ALA A 52 -1.93 7.01 12.79
N GLY A 53 -2.24 7.40 14.02
CA GLY A 53 -3.62 7.65 14.45
C GLY A 53 -4.51 6.42 14.36
N SER A 54 -5.62 6.52 13.62
CA SER A 54 -6.60 5.44 13.50
C SER A 54 -6.20 4.33 12.54
N MET A 55 -5.09 4.45 11.82
CA MET A 55 -4.70 3.49 10.78
C MET A 55 -4.59 2.04 11.31
N PRO A 56 -3.88 1.74 12.42
CA PRO A 56 -3.82 0.38 12.92
C PRO A 56 -5.18 -0.20 13.31
N ALA A 57 -6.01 0.59 13.98
CA ALA A 57 -7.34 0.15 14.40
C ALA A 57 -8.25 -0.10 13.18
N LEU A 58 -8.13 0.72 12.15
CA LEU A 58 -8.91 0.58 10.92
C LEU A 58 -8.53 -0.71 10.18
N LEU A 59 -7.26 -1.07 10.15
CA LEU A 59 -6.82 -2.35 9.59
C LEU A 59 -7.51 -3.53 10.29
N THR A 60 -7.55 -3.49 11.62
CA THR A 60 -8.21 -4.55 12.41
C THR A 60 -9.69 -4.64 12.10
N LEU A 61 -10.39 -3.51 12.00
CA LEU A 61 -11.82 -3.48 11.70
C LEU A 61 -12.13 -3.97 10.28
N CYS A 62 -11.30 -3.63 9.31
CA CYS A 62 -11.57 -3.88 7.90
C CYS A 62 -11.04 -5.22 7.40
N GLU A 63 -10.21 -5.89 8.19
CA GLU A 63 -9.62 -7.17 7.79
C GLU A 63 -10.70 -8.17 7.37
N SER A 64 -10.50 -8.79 6.21
CA SER A 64 -11.42 -9.77 5.60
C SER A 64 -12.79 -9.21 5.20
N LYS A 65 -13.04 -7.92 5.38
CA LYS A 65 -14.30 -7.27 5.02
C LYS A 65 -14.18 -6.40 3.79
N PHE A 66 -13.04 -5.75 3.63
CA PHE A 66 -12.76 -4.89 2.48
C PHE A 66 -11.35 -5.17 1.97
N PRO A 67 -11.12 -5.08 0.66
CA PRO A 67 -9.74 -5.10 0.15
C PRO A 67 -9.00 -3.83 0.60
N ILE A 68 -7.70 -3.97 0.82
CA ILE A 68 -6.87 -2.91 1.38
C ILE A 68 -5.61 -2.76 0.55
N LEU A 69 -5.29 -1.51 0.16
CA LEU A 69 -4.04 -1.15 -0.50
C LEU A 69 -3.28 -0.18 0.41
N GLY A 70 -2.07 -0.53 0.81
CA GLY A 70 -1.20 0.33 1.61
C GLY A 70 -0.03 0.86 0.81
N ILE A 71 0.24 2.16 0.91
CA ILE A 71 1.35 2.82 0.22
C ILE A 71 2.30 3.40 1.27
N CYS A 72 3.57 3.04 1.18
CA CYS A 72 4.64 3.52 2.06
C CYS A 72 4.30 3.28 3.55
N LEU A 73 3.83 4.28 4.28
CA LEU A 73 3.39 4.13 5.67
C LEU A 73 2.28 3.07 5.79
N GLY A 74 1.34 3.05 4.85
CA GLY A 74 0.26 2.06 4.82
C GLY A 74 0.77 0.64 4.59
N HIS A 75 1.78 0.46 3.75
CA HIS A 75 2.46 -0.82 3.58
C HIS A 75 3.12 -1.28 4.88
N GLN A 76 3.82 -0.38 5.56
CA GLN A 76 4.46 -0.68 6.85
C GLN A 76 3.42 -1.06 7.91
N ALA A 77 2.26 -0.40 7.90
CA ALA A 77 1.15 -0.74 8.79
C ALA A 77 0.63 -2.16 8.53
N ILE A 78 0.54 -2.58 7.27
CA ILE A 78 0.14 -3.94 6.91
C ILE A 78 1.17 -4.94 7.43
N VAL A 79 2.46 -4.66 7.27
CA VAL A 79 3.54 -5.54 7.79
C VAL A 79 3.40 -5.73 9.29
N GLU A 80 3.25 -4.65 10.05
CA GLU A 80 3.11 -4.72 11.51
C GLU A 80 1.81 -5.39 11.93
N HIS A 81 0.74 -5.18 11.18
CA HIS A 81 -0.57 -5.80 11.44
C HIS A 81 -0.48 -7.33 11.48
N PHE A 82 0.34 -7.92 10.63
CA PHE A 82 0.55 -9.36 10.57
C PHE A 82 1.72 -9.86 11.45
N GLY A 83 2.26 -9.00 12.30
CA GLY A 83 3.30 -9.37 13.24
C GLY A 83 4.73 -9.19 12.76
N GLY A 84 4.93 -8.56 11.62
CA GLY A 84 6.25 -8.20 11.12
C GLY A 84 6.83 -7.01 11.88
N VAL A 85 8.08 -6.68 11.60
CA VAL A 85 8.80 -5.58 12.24
C VAL A 85 9.22 -4.55 11.20
N VAL A 86 8.99 -3.28 11.52
CA VAL A 86 9.41 -2.13 10.71
C VAL A 86 10.52 -1.41 11.48
N GLY A 87 11.63 -1.18 10.81
CA GLY A 87 12.79 -0.52 11.40
C GLY A 87 13.52 0.34 10.38
N ARG A 88 14.69 0.83 10.76
CA ARG A 88 15.46 1.71 9.87
C ARG A 88 16.01 0.96 8.67
N ALA A 89 15.94 1.61 7.51
CA ALA A 89 16.42 1.06 6.24
C ALA A 89 17.95 1.15 6.08
N GLY A 90 18.66 1.73 7.02
CA GLY A 90 20.10 1.95 6.92
C GLY A 90 20.48 3.22 6.17
N GLU A 91 19.57 3.75 5.37
CA GLU A 91 19.72 5.02 4.67
C GLU A 91 18.37 5.73 4.62
N THR A 92 18.40 7.07 4.58
CA THR A 92 17.19 7.85 4.34
C THR A 92 17.09 8.14 2.86
N VAL A 93 15.93 7.81 2.27
CA VAL A 93 15.71 7.97 0.83
C VAL A 93 14.61 9.00 0.59
N HIS A 94 14.97 10.06 -0.15
CA HIS A 94 14.05 11.13 -0.52
C HIS A 94 14.08 11.35 -2.03
N GLY A 95 13.00 10.99 -2.72
CA GLY A 95 12.83 11.28 -4.13
C GLY A 95 13.86 10.62 -5.04
N LYS A 96 14.37 9.46 -4.68
CA LYS A 96 15.29 8.68 -5.51
C LYS A 96 14.53 7.59 -6.24
N THR A 97 15.02 7.25 -7.44
CA THR A 97 14.52 6.08 -8.17
C THR A 97 15.32 4.84 -7.81
N ALA A 98 14.66 3.70 -7.87
CA ALA A 98 15.29 2.40 -7.69
C ALA A 98 14.67 1.41 -8.67
N SER A 99 15.47 0.45 -9.14
CA SER A 99 14.98 -0.68 -9.92
C SER A 99 14.72 -1.83 -8.98
N ILE A 100 13.48 -2.29 -8.93
CA ILE A 100 13.09 -3.40 -8.07
C ILE A 100 12.89 -4.67 -8.87
N THR A 101 13.14 -5.81 -8.23
CA THR A 101 12.93 -7.13 -8.81
C THR A 101 11.51 -7.58 -8.50
N LEU A 102 10.75 -7.92 -9.55
CA LEU A 102 9.37 -8.40 -9.43
C LEU A 102 9.32 -9.92 -9.42
N GLN A 103 8.52 -10.50 -8.53
CA GLN A 103 8.19 -11.91 -8.57
C GLN A 103 7.15 -12.17 -9.66
N ASN A 104 7.04 -13.42 -10.11
CA ASN A 104 6.03 -13.79 -11.08
C ASN A 104 4.65 -13.79 -10.42
N HIS A 105 3.82 -12.81 -10.80
CA HIS A 105 2.48 -12.65 -10.22
C HIS A 105 1.58 -11.93 -11.23
N PRO A 106 0.28 -12.29 -11.31
CA PRO A 106 -0.65 -11.66 -12.26
C PRO A 106 -0.72 -10.14 -12.14
N LEU A 107 -0.47 -9.61 -10.95
CA LEU A 107 -0.45 -8.16 -10.68
C LEU A 107 0.51 -7.42 -11.60
N PHE A 108 1.62 -8.05 -11.97
CA PHE A 108 2.69 -7.44 -12.76
C PHE A 108 2.61 -7.77 -14.25
N ALA A 109 1.50 -8.33 -14.71
CA ALA A 109 1.33 -8.72 -16.11
C ALA A 109 1.57 -7.52 -17.04
N GLY A 110 2.44 -7.70 -18.03
CA GLY A 110 2.77 -6.66 -19.00
C GLY A 110 3.72 -5.58 -18.48
N LEU A 111 4.20 -5.68 -17.25
CA LEU A 111 5.16 -4.73 -16.69
C LEU A 111 6.60 -5.25 -16.84
N PRO A 112 7.57 -4.34 -17.03
CA PRO A 112 8.98 -4.75 -17.16
C PRO A 112 9.53 -5.22 -15.79
N ASN A 113 10.52 -6.12 -15.86
CA ASN A 113 11.26 -6.59 -14.70
C ASN A 113 12.76 -6.52 -15.03
N PRO A 114 13.58 -5.68 -14.38
CA PRO A 114 13.25 -4.86 -13.19
C PRO A 114 12.30 -3.71 -13.50
N PHE A 115 11.67 -3.19 -12.45
CA PHE A 115 10.66 -2.16 -12.52
C PHE A 115 11.16 -0.90 -11.79
N LEU A 116 11.04 0.26 -12.43
CA LEU A 116 11.56 1.52 -11.88
C LEU A 116 10.50 2.19 -11.00
N VAL A 117 10.88 2.51 -9.76
CA VAL A 117 10.00 3.11 -8.76
C VAL A 117 10.62 4.30 -8.07
N ALA A 118 9.77 5.15 -7.49
CA ALA A 118 10.19 6.24 -6.62
C ALA A 118 10.16 5.81 -5.15
N ARG A 119 11.21 6.15 -4.42
CA ARG A 119 11.35 5.84 -3.00
C ARG A 119 11.46 7.11 -2.17
N TYR A 120 10.73 7.14 -1.04
CA TYR A 120 10.69 8.26 -0.09
C TYR A 120 10.53 7.71 1.32
N HIS A 121 11.49 6.89 1.81
CA HIS A 121 11.32 6.26 3.12
C HIS A 121 12.65 6.12 3.87
N SER A 122 12.56 6.21 5.20
CA SER A 122 13.67 5.93 6.13
C SER A 122 13.45 4.62 6.88
N LEU A 123 12.25 4.08 6.84
CA LEU A 123 11.87 2.82 7.48
C LEU A 123 11.57 1.76 6.43
N MET A 124 11.72 0.49 6.83
CA MET A 124 11.45 -0.67 5.97
C MET A 124 10.97 -1.83 6.82
N ALA A 125 10.37 -2.84 6.19
CA ALA A 125 10.13 -4.11 6.86
C ALA A 125 11.47 -4.81 7.08
N THR A 126 11.87 -4.97 8.34
CA THR A 126 13.11 -5.65 8.72
C THR A 126 12.86 -7.13 9.02
N GLU A 127 11.65 -7.49 9.42
CA GLU A 127 11.22 -8.87 9.58
C GLU A 127 9.86 -9.05 8.92
N MET A 128 9.81 -9.96 7.94
CA MET A 128 8.59 -10.26 7.20
C MET A 128 7.79 -11.35 7.91
N PRO A 129 6.48 -11.12 8.17
CA PRO A 129 5.64 -12.16 8.75
C PRO A 129 5.30 -13.24 7.72
N ASN A 130 5.06 -14.46 8.19
CA ASN A 130 4.71 -15.58 7.31
C ASN A 130 3.40 -15.38 6.55
N ALA A 131 2.50 -14.56 7.11
CA ALA A 131 1.21 -14.28 6.49
C ALA A 131 1.30 -13.45 5.22
N LEU A 132 2.44 -12.80 4.96
CA LEU A 132 2.64 -11.97 3.78
C LEU A 132 3.57 -12.65 2.78
N THR A 133 3.19 -12.61 1.51
CA THR A 133 4.02 -13.07 0.39
C THR A 133 4.78 -11.89 -0.17
N LEU A 134 6.09 -12.04 -0.34
CA LEU A 134 6.93 -11.02 -0.97
C LEU A 134 6.68 -11.02 -2.47
N LEU A 135 6.29 -9.87 -3.02
CA LEU A 135 6.04 -9.70 -4.46
C LEU A 135 7.17 -8.97 -5.18
N ALA A 136 7.88 -8.11 -4.49
CA ALA A 136 8.98 -7.35 -5.08
C ALA A 136 9.96 -6.92 -4.00
N ASN A 137 11.22 -6.76 -4.41
CA ASN A 137 12.29 -6.35 -3.49
C ASN A 137 13.34 -5.50 -4.20
N ASP A 138 13.99 -4.65 -3.42
CA ASP A 138 15.22 -3.95 -3.80
C ASP A 138 16.31 -4.48 -2.87
N ARG A 139 17.18 -5.36 -3.39
CA ARG A 139 18.16 -6.08 -2.58
C ARG A 139 17.47 -6.80 -1.42
N HIS A 140 17.73 -6.44 -0.18
CA HIS A 140 17.10 -7.02 1.02
C HIS A 140 15.83 -6.29 1.47
N ILE A 141 15.44 -5.22 0.77
CA ILE A 141 14.30 -4.37 1.16
C ILE A 141 13.02 -4.89 0.51
N PRO A 142 12.02 -5.33 1.30
CA PRO A 142 10.71 -5.67 0.74
C PRO A 142 10.03 -4.43 0.16
N MET A 143 9.66 -4.50 -1.11
CA MET A 143 9.08 -3.38 -1.83
C MET A 143 7.60 -3.58 -2.17
N ALA A 144 7.13 -4.82 -2.20
CA ALA A 144 5.72 -5.13 -2.36
C ALA A 144 5.39 -6.45 -1.65
N VAL A 145 4.26 -6.47 -0.98
CA VAL A 145 3.80 -7.63 -0.21
C VAL A 145 2.30 -7.82 -0.40
N ILE A 146 1.83 -9.05 -0.25
CA ILE A 146 0.40 -9.35 -0.35
C ILE A 146 -0.02 -10.45 0.63
N ASN A 147 -1.23 -10.33 1.17
CA ASN A 147 -1.99 -11.42 1.74
C ASN A 147 -3.18 -11.68 0.82
N GLU A 148 -3.15 -12.78 0.08
CA GLU A 148 -4.16 -13.09 -0.92
C GLU A 148 -5.53 -13.33 -0.31
N ASP A 149 -5.60 -14.09 0.78
CA ASP A 149 -6.86 -14.49 1.40
C ASP A 149 -7.64 -13.28 1.93
N LYS A 150 -6.93 -12.31 2.48
CA LYS A 150 -7.53 -11.12 3.08
C LYS A 150 -7.52 -9.92 2.13
N ARG A 151 -7.01 -10.09 0.93
CA ARG A 151 -6.95 -9.05 -0.11
C ARG A 151 -6.29 -7.78 0.40
N MET A 152 -5.09 -7.93 0.98
CA MET A 152 -4.27 -6.82 1.45
C MET A 152 -2.99 -6.77 0.63
N LEU A 153 -2.74 -5.63 -0.02
CA LEU A 153 -1.58 -5.38 -0.87
C LEU A 153 -0.85 -4.16 -0.35
N GLY A 154 0.47 -4.24 -0.23
CA GLY A 154 1.30 -3.14 0.23
C GLY A 154 2.43 -2.83 -0.74
N PHE A 155 2.68 -1.54 -0.99
CA PHE A 155 3.84 -1.04 -1.74
C PHE A 155 4.66 -0.12 -0.85
N GLN A 156 5.96 -0.41 -0.70
CA GLN A 156 6.88 0.47 0.01
C GLN A 156 7.19 1.73 -0.79
N PHE A 157 7.17 1.64 -2.10
CA PHE A 157 7.40 2.74 -3.02
C PHE A 157 6.13 3.53 -3.30
N HIS A 158 6.26 4.63 -4.04
CA HIS A 158 5.16 5.52 -4.41
C HIS A 158 4.75 5.32 -5.87
N PRO A 159 3.71 4.52 -6.15
CA PRO A 159 3.24 4.35 -7.53
C PRO A 159 2.61 5.61 -8.11
N GLU A 160 2.15 6.53 -7.25
CA GLU A 160 1.55 7.79 -7.67
C GLU A 160 2.59 8.83 -8.10
N SER A 161 3.87 8.65 -7.77
CA SER A 161 4.92 9.60 -8.11
C SER A 161 5.20 9.59 -9.61
N ILE A 162 5.48 10.76 -10.17
CA ILE A 162 5.88 10.90 -11.56
C ILE A 162 7.18 10.13 -11.84
N LEU A 163 8.01 9.91 -10.82
CA LEU A 163 9.26 9.16 -10.95
C LEU A 163 9.03 7.64 -11.08
N THR A 164 7.84 7.15 -10.73
CA THR A 164 7.43 5.77 -11.02
C THR A 164 6.74 5.78 -12.37
N THR A 165 7.51 5.60 -13.44
CA THR A 165 7.05 5.85 -14.82
C THR A 165 5.85 5.01 -15.24
N LEU A 166 5.74 3.78 -14.73
CA LEU A 166 4.62 2.88 -15.01
C LEU A 166 3.73 2.66 -13.78
N GLY A 167 3.68 3.66 -12.90
CA GLY A 167 2.87 3.59 -11.68
C GLY A 167 1.38 3.55 -11.95
N LYS A 168 0.90 4.26 -12.96
CA LYS A 168 -0.54 4.30 -13.29
C LYS A 168 -1.06 2.93 -13.75
N PRO A 169 -0.41 2.23 -14.70
CA PRO A 169 -0.80 0.85 -15.02
C PRO A 169 -0.74 -0.08 -13.80
N LEU A 170 0.28 0.05 -12.95
CA LEU A 170 0.39 -0.76 -11.74
C LEU A 170 -0.76 -0.51 -10.77
N LEU A 171 -1.13 0.76 -10.54
CA LEU A 171 -2.27 1.09 -9.70
C LEU A 171 -3.56 0.49 -10.24
N LYS A 172 -3.79 0.60 -11.54
CA LYS A 172 -4.98 0.04 -12.17
C LYS A 172 -5.04 -1.48 -12.02
N HIS A 173 -3.95 -2.18 -12.29
CA HIS A 173 -3.85 -3.64 -12.09
C HIS A 173 -4.12 -4.01 -10.63
N SER A 174 -3.58 -3.21 -9.70
CA SER A 174 -3.71 -3.45 -8.26
C SER A 174 -5.17 -3.35 -7.81
N ILE A 175 -5.85 -2.29 -8.25
CA ILE A 175 -7.26 -2.07 -7.91
C ILE A 175 -8.12 -3.17 -8.51
N ASP A 176 -7.92 -3.49 -9.79
CA ASP A 176 -8.69 -4.53 -10.47
C ASP A 176 -8.48 -5.89 -9.78
N TYR A 177 -7.24 -6.20 -9.38
CA TYR A 177 -6.92 -7.45 -8.70
C TYR A 177 -7.60 -7.53 -7.32
N LEU A 178 -7.54 -6.45 -6.54
CA LEU A 178 -8.10 -6.41 -5.18
C LEU A 178 -9.64 -6.44 -5.20
N LEU A 179 -10.26 -5.81 -6.18
CA LEU A 179 -11.73 -5.76 -6.28
C LEU A 179 -12.33 -7.00 -6.96
N ARG A 180 -11.50 -7.88 -7.53
CA ARG A 180 -11.94 -9.08 -8.24
C ARG A 180 -12.63 -10.08 -7.33
N GLY A 181 -12.15 -10.19 -6.10
CA GLY A 181 -12.69 -11.13 -5.14
C GLY A 181 -14.08 -10.72 -4.66
#